data_264e0673c7dc5baae529adfb08471f68
#
_entry.id   264e0673c7dc5baae529adfb08471f68
#
_cell.length_a   1.000
_cell.length_b   1.000
_cell.length_c   1.000
_cell.angle_alpha   90.00
_cell.angle_beta   90.00
_cell.angle_gamma   90.00
#
_symmetry.space_group_name_H-M   'P 1'
#
loop_
_entity.id
_entity.type
_entity.pdbx_description
1 polymer ?
#
loop_
_entity_poly.entity_id
_entity_poly.type
_entity_poly.pdbx_seq_one_letter_code
_entity_poly.pdbx_strand_id
1 'polypeptide(L)'
;YIAQFEKLPLEQKAQWTNFESSIRESRLQEKYNSLVISSFYMPTKIAQHMSEVSNKVVDARYVAMPFSSVEDNTIKVTEEDYKKYYEEHKNEYKLYENLRDVEFVKFALLPSPADIKAINDSVQKTFIDFQALEDSEIASYVSISSDRVYDSLYYRKDALKGLFADSLLAGKTAGSFIAPFQQGQNWIMAKITDIQHRPDSVRFSQILVLNSNAGKDFKETPEQAKALADSLLNVFKANPADFEAAVAVHSDDPEAKNNFGDSGWILDGQLQSELFNKLKESKEGDVFIYDLPNQLGHYLIKLKEKTAPVEKLQLATIIMGVRASDKTVNEIRDKANIFLGSSKTLKQMQAQAQKQNLNILTSTIGEMSYQLNGTPYCREIVRWAFDEKTELEAVAPEVYELSDMFLVVALKDKKEKGIMTLEQVKPYIESQVKIEKKAEMLMQKAEKLLASNKTIENFASAANLTIDSAMAVDFASPYFAAAGPEMRVIGSLSSASKTGLQKPVKGFNGIYVLNVDRQYTRPTKEDPKLIQQQFKTKSYQKAQMLMQVLQMEADIKNHFTFFY
;
A
#
# COMPACT_ATOMS: atom_id res chain seq x y z
N TYR A 1 -3.59 7.55 -39.37
CA TYR A 1 -2.39 7.37 -38.49
C TYR A 1 -1.52 6.19 -38.95
N ILE A 2 -2.08 5.00 -39.21
CA ILE A 2 -1.30 3.81 -39.62
C ILE A 2 -0.57 4.06 -40.97
N ALA A 3 -1.21 4.74 -41.91
CA ALA A 3 -0.63 5.05 -43.21
C ALA A 3 0.52 6.09 -43.19
N GLN A 4 0.72 6.75 -42.05
CA GLN A 4 1.77 7.76 -41.86
C GLN A 4 2.92 7.31 -40.94
N PHE A 5 2.83 6.08 -40.42
CA PHE A 5 3.80 5.54 -39.44
C PHE A 5 5.27 5.63 -39.95
N GLU A 6 5.50 5.32 -41.21
CA GLU A 6 6.86 5.37 -41.78
C GLU A 6 7.48 6.76 -41.79
N LYS A 7 6.64 7.82 -41.78
CA LYS A 7 7.06 9.22 -41.78
C LYS A 7 7.25 9.82 -40.37
N LEU A 8 6.91 9.08 -39.33
CA LEU A 8 7.04 9.55 -37.93
C LEU A 8 8.51 9.61 -37.50
N PRO A 9 8.87 10.57 -36.60
CA PRO A 9 10.16 10.57 -35.92
C PRO A 9 10.38 9.28 -35.12
N LEU A 10 11.66 8.91 -34.93
CA LEU A 10 12.05 7.65 -34.28
C LEU A 10 11.43 7.47 -32.89
N GLU A 11 11.34 8.55 -32.14
CA GLU A 11 10.76 8.57 -30.81
C GLU A 11 9.24 8.29 -30.81
N GLN A 12 8.52 8.88 -31.75
CA GLN A 12 7.09 8.62 -31.93
C GLN A 12 6.81 7.22 -32.47
N LYS A 13 7.71 6.68 -33.32
CA LYS A 13 7.65 5.27 -33.75
C LYS A 13 7.81 4.33 -32.56
N ALA A 14 8.76 4.60 -31.65
CA ALA A 14 8.96 3.80 -30.46
C ALA A 14 7.75 3.84 -29.53
N GLN A 15 7.15 5.02 -29.31
CA GLN A 15 5.92 5.17 -28.53
C GLN A 15 4.75 4.39 -29.14
N TRP A 16 4.58 4.47 -30.46
CA TRP A 16 3.55 3.72 -31.17
C TRP A 16 3.76 2.21 -31.08
N THR A 17 4.99 1.74 -31.27
CA THR A 17 5.33 0.33 -31.16
C THR A 17 5.07 -0.21 -29.75
N ASN A 18 5.41 0.57 -28.72
CA ASN A 18 5.10 0.24 -27.33
C ASN A 18 3.59 0.19 -27.07
N PHE A 19 2.84 1.12 -27.63
CA PHE A 19 1.37 1.15 -27.53
C PHE A 19 0.75 -0.07 -28.24
N GLU A 20 1.19 -0.39 -29.45
CA GLU A 20 0.73 -1.58 -30.18
C GLU A 20 1.06 -2.87 -29.42
N SER A 21 2.27 -2.98 -28.86
CA SER A 21 2.68 -4.10 -28.02
C SER A 21 1.80 -4.24 -26.79
N SER A 22 1.50 -3.13 -26.11
CA SER A 22 0.62 -3.15 -24.93
C SER A 22 -0.81 -3.60 -25.25
N ILE A 23 -1.37 -3.17 -26.39
CA ILE A 23 -2.66 -3.65 -26.87
C ILE A 23 -2.61 -5.15 -27.19
N ARG A 24 -1.56 -5.60 -27.88
CA ARG A 24 -1.37 -7.01 -28.22
C ARG A 24 -1.29 -7.89 -26.97
N GLU A 25 -0.50 -7.49 -25.99
CA GLU A 25 -0.35 -8.19 -24.72
C GLU A 25 -1.68 -8.21 -23.94
N SER A 26 -2.35 -7.08 -23.85
CA SER A 26 -3.68 -6.97 -23.22
C SER A 26 -4.70 -7.92 -23.87
N ARG A 27 -4.73 -7.96 -25.22
CA ARG A 27 -5.62 -8.87 -25.96
C ARG A 27 -5.25 -10.33 -25.80
N LEU A 28 -3.97 -10.65 -25.72
CA LEU A 28 -3.50 -12.01 -25.45
C LEU A 28 -3.92 -12.47 -24.07
N GLN A 29 -3.74 -11.61 -23.08
CA GLN A 29 -4.16 -11.87 -21.70
C GLN A 29 -5.68 -12.03 -21.58
N GLU A 30 -6.46 -11.17 -22.24
CA GLU A 30 -7.93 -11.28 -22.29
C GLU A 30 -8.38 -12.61 -22.88
N LYS A 31 -7.80 -13.02 -24.02
CA LYS A 31 -8.11 -14.30 -24.65
C LYS A 31 -7.74 -15.48 -23.75
N TYR A 32 -6.58 -15.43 -23.14
CA TYR A 32 -6.14 -16.47 -22.21
C TYR A 32 -7.08 -16.57 -21.01
N ASN A 33 -7.39 -15.45 -20.36
CA ASN A 33 -8.33 -15.40 -19.24
C ASN A 33 -9.71 -15.93 -19.63
N SER A 34 -10.19 -15.57 -20.84
CA SER A 34 -11.48 -16.06 -21.35
C SER A 34 -11.49 -17.56 -21.56
N LEU A 35 -10.41 -18.14 -22.08
CA LEU A 35 -10.26 -19.59 -22.23
C LEU A 35 -10.27 -20.30 -20.88
N VAL A 36 -9.51 -19.77 -19.92
CA VAL A 36 -9.44 -20.33 -18.56
C VAL A 36 -10.80 -20.26 -17.88
N ILE A 37 -11.47 -19.11 -17.93
CA ILE A 37 -12.81 -18.93 -17.33
C ILE A 37 -13.81 -19.89 -18.00
N SER A 38 -13.71 -20.07 -19.31
CA SER A 38 -14.59 -20.99 -20.04
C SER A 38 -14.34 -22.46 -19.69
N SER A 39 -13.15 -22.81 -19.20
CA SER A 39 -12.83 -24.16 -18.71
C SER A 39 -13.51 -24.47 -17.36
N PHE A 40 -13.84 -23.46 -16.56
CA PHE A 40 -14.60 -23.62 -15.33
C PHE A 40 -16.09 -23.78 -15.64
N TYR A 41 -16.48 -24.98 -16.00
CA TYR A 41 -17.84 -25.31 -16.33
C TYR A 41 -18.46 -26.21 -15.26
N MET A 42 -19.63 -25.83 -14.75
CA MET A 42 -20.41 -26.67 -13.87
C MET A 42 -21.52 -27.37 -14.69
N PRO A 43 -21.45 -28.69 -14.86
CA PRO A 43 -22.51 -29.46 -15.50
C PRO A 43 -23.85 -29.28 -14.79
N THR A 44 -24.94 -29.26 -15.55
CA THR A 44 -26.30 -29.07 -15.02
C THR A 44 -26.66 -30.13 -13.97
N LYS A 45 -26.23 -31.39 -14.18
CA LYS A 45 -26.45 -32.47 -13.20
C LYS A 45 -25.74 -32.23 -11.87
N ILE A 46 -24.53 -31.65 -11.90
CA ILE A 46 -23.82 -31.28 -10.67
C ILE A 46 -24.55 -30.13 -9.96
N ALA A 47 -24.98 -29.11 -10.70
CA ALA A 47 -25.76 -28.02 -10.12
C ALA A 47 -27.09 -28.49 -9.53
N GLN A 48 -27.78 -29.46 -10.19
CA GLN A 48 -28.98 -30.09 -9.66
C GLN A 48 -28.69 -30.86 -8.37
N HIS A 49 -27.62 -31.66 -8.35
CA HIS A 49 -27.20 -32.37 -7.17
C HIS A 49 -26.84 -31.44 -6.02
N MET A 50 -26.10 -30.35 -6.32
CA MET A 50 -25.79 -29.32 -5.30
C MET A 50 -27.07 -28.66 -4.76
N SER A 51 -28.05 -28.35 -5.62
CA SER A 51 -29.35 -27.84 -5.20
C SER A 51 -30.09 -28.83 -4.30
N GLU A 52 -30.05 -30.13 -4.60
CA GLU A 52 -30.67 -31.17 -3.76
C GLU A 52 -29.97 -31.26 -2.40
N VAL A 53 -28.63 -31.23 -2.37
CA VAL A 53 -27.84 -31.29 -1.13
C VAL A 53 -28.05 -30.04 -0.27
N SER A 54 -28.04 -28.86 -0.88
CA SER A 54 -28.26 -27.57 -0.17
C SER A 54 -29.68 -27.44 0.38
N ASN A 55 -30.67 -28.11 -0.23
CA ASN A 55 -32.03 -28.10 0.25
C ASN A 55 -32.33 -29.16 1.35
N LYS A 56 -31.42 -30.11 1.54
CA LYS A 56 -31.51 -31.08 2.63
C LYS A 56 -31.11 -30.42 3.93
N VAL A 57 -31.99 -30.41 4.87
CA VAL A 57 -31.82 -29.77 6.18
C VAL A 57 -31.88 -30.84 7.27
N VAL A 58 -31.05 -30.67 8.28
CA VAL A 58 -30.90 -31.62 9.38
C VAL A 58 -31.04 -30.90 10.72
N ASP A 59 -31.89 -31.42 11.58
CA ASP A 59 -31.89 -31.06 12.98
C ASP A 59 -31.14 -32.16 13.75
N ALA A 60 -30.19 -31.79 14.57
CA ALA A 60 -29.32 -32.69 15.27
C ALA A 60 -29.01 -32.21 16.69
N ARG A 61 -28.80 -33.16 17.58
CA ARG A 61 -28.14 -32.92 18.86
C ARG A 61 -26.70 -33.42 18.76
N TYR A 62 -25.81 -32.80 19.52
CA TYR A 62 -24.42 -33.21 19.50
C TYR A 62 -23.75 -33.07 20.85
N VAL A 63 -22.68 -33.85 21.04
CA VAL A 63 -21.74 -33.70 22.15
C VAL A 63 -20.38 -33.34 21.57
N ALA A 64 -19.82 -32.21 22.02
CA ALA A 64 -18.49 -31.75 21.61
C ALA A 64 -17.44 -32.16 22.64
N MET A 65 -16.35 -32.72 22.18
CA MET A 65 -15.13 -33.00 22.94
C MET A 65 -14.02 -32.07 22.42
N PRO A 66 -13.89 -30.84 22.94
CA PRO A 66 -12.97 -29.83 22.39
C PRO A 66 -11.53 -30.25 22.64
N PHE A 67 -10.63 -29.93 21.70
CA PHE A 67 -9.19 -30.18 21.83
C PHE A 67 -8.58 -29.45 23.03
N SER A 68 -9.15 -28.32 23.43
CA SER A 68 -8.76 -27.57 24.63
C SER A 68 -9.01 -28.32 25.95
N SER A 69 -9.84 -29.35 25.94
CA SER A 69 -10.07 -30.22 27.13
C SER A 69 -8.88 -31.11 27.45
N VAL A 70 -7.91 -31.24 26.55
CA VAL A 70 -6.68 -32.02 26.74
C VAL A 70 -5.51 -31.05 26.91
N GLU A 71 -4.87 -31.12 28.06
CA GLU A 71 -3.70 -30.26 28.35
C GLU A 71 -2.51 -30.62 27.47
N ASP A 72 -1.80 -29.62 26.97
CA ASP A 72 -0.63 -29.77 26.09
C ASP A 72 0.50 -30.59 26.72
N ASN A 73 0.67 -30.47 28.04
CA ASN A 73 1.72 -31.16 28.81
C ASN A 73 1.50 -32.68 28.87
N THR A 74 0.25 -33.15 28.61
CA THR A 74 -0.07 -34.57 28.57
C THR A 74 0.23 -35.22 27.22
N ILE A 75 0.52 -34.41 26.20
CA ILE A 75 0.76 -34.86 24.84
C ILE A 75 2.27 -35.04 24.60
N LYS A 76 2.67 -36.28 24.37
CA LYS A 76 4.04 -36.61 23.94
C LYS A 76 4.04 -36.70 22.41
N VAL A 77 4.66 -35.73 21.76
CA VAL A 77 4.89 -35.75 20.32
C VAL A 77 6.23 -36.43 20.04
N THR A 78 6.26 -37.36 19.12
CA THR A 78 7.47 -38.10 18.70
C THR A 78 7.93 -37.62 17.31
N GLU A 79 9.17 -37.97 16.93
CA GLU A 79 9.70 -37.69 15.60
C GLU A 79 8.83 -38.33 14.46
N GLU A 80 8.25 -39.50 14.75
CA GLU A 80 7.33 -40.17 13.82
C GLU A 80 6.06 -39.38 13.58
N ASP A 81 5.54 -38.71 14.61
CA ASP A 81 4.35 -37.85 14.48
C ASP A 81 4.63 -36.65 13.60
N TYR A 82 5.78 -36.00 13.77
CA TYR A 82 6.22 -34.91 12.90
C TYR A 82 6.39 -35.40 11.45
N LYS A 83 7.04 -36.53 11.26
CA LYS A 83 7.26 -37.09 9.92
C LYS A 83 5.94 -37.45 9.23
N LYS A 84 5.01 -38.09 9.97
CA LYS A 84 3.69 -38.45 9.43
C LYS A 84 2.93 -37.19 8.99
N TYR A 85 2.84 -36.19 9.86
CA TYR A 85 2.16 -34.94 9.57
C TYR A 85 2.79 -34.23 8.36
N TYR A 86 4.12 -34.13 8.35
CA TYR A 86 4.85 -33.51 7.24
C TYR A 86 4.61 -34.21 5.90
N GLU A 87 4.68 -35.53 5.84
CA GLU A 87 4.44 -36.28 4.57
C GLU A 87 3.02 -36.08 4.05
N GLU A 88 2.01 -35.97 4.93
CA GLU A 88 0.64 -35.72 4.56
C GLU A 88 0.41 -34.27 4.05
N HIS A 89 1.23 -33.30 4.50
CA HIS A 89 1.07 -31.87 4.26
C HIS A 89 2.23 -31.21 3.52
N LYS A 90 3.26 -31.92 3.09
CA LYS A 90 4.52 -31.36 2.55
C LYS A 90 4.33 -30.39 1.36
N ASN A 91 3.28 -30.58 0.55
CA ASN A 91 2.98 -29.69 -0.55
C ASN A 91 2.49 -28.31 -0.12
N GLU A 92 2.05 -28.15 1.14
CA GLU A 92 1.66 -26.88 1.74
C GLU A 92 2.89 -26.04 2.09
N TYR A 93 4.08 -26.66 2.21
CA TYR A 93 5.35 -26.03 2.56
C TYR A 93 6.29 -25.87 1.35
N LYS A 94 5.71 -25.63 0.17
CA LYS A 94 6.45 -25.35 -1.05
C LYS A 94 6.82 -23.87 -1.13
N LEU A 95 8.10 -23.60 -1.26
CA LEU A 95 8.64 -22.27 -1.56
C LEU A 95 8.77 -22.08 -3.07
N TYR A 96 8.33 -20.94 -3.56
CA TYR A 96 8.36 -20.59 -4.98
C TYR A 96 9.60 -19.79 -5.38
N GLU A 97 10.34 -19.30 -4.40
CA GLU A 97 11.61 -18.59 -4.55
C GLU A 97 12.57 -18.93 -3.41
N ASN A 98 13.84 -18.62 -3.61
CA ASN A 98 14.84 -18.70 -2.53
C ASN A 98 14.56 -17.64 -1.49
N LEU A 99 14.64 -18.01 -0.21
CA LEU A 99 14.46 -17.09 0.91
C LEU A 99 15.67 -17.13 1.84
N ARG A 100 15.91 -16.03 2.52
CA ARG A 100 16.91 -15.89 3.57
C ARG A 100 16.25 -15.34 4.83
N ASP A 101 16.48 -16.00 5.94
CA ASP A 101 16.12 -15.44 7.25
C ASP A 101 17.34 -14.70 7.78
N VAL A 102 17.15 -13.43 8.12
CA VAL A 102 18.18 -12.60 8.72
C VAL A 102 17.75 -12.14 10.09
N GLU A 103 18.69 -12.10 11.02
CA GLU A 103 18.54 -11.43 12.31
C GLU A 103 19.36 -10.15 12.30
N PHE A 104 18.83 -9.08 12.90
CA PHE A 104 19.53 -7.82 12.91
C PHE A 104 19.23 -6.97 14.14
N VAL A 105 20.19 -6.12 14.49
CA VAL A 105 20.10 -5.15 15.57
C VAL A 105 20.09 -3.75 14.97
N LYS A 106 19.17 -2.89 15.45
CA LYS A 106 19.03 -1.49 15.03
C LYS A 106 19.68 -0.56 16.03
N PHE A 107 20.50 0.35 15.53
CA PHE A 107 21.04 1.49 16.25
C PHE A 107 20.41 2.75 15.68
N ALA A 108 19.32 3.20 16.27
CA ALA A 108 18.55 4.34 15.78
C ALA A 108 19.33 5.65 15.93
N LEU A 109 19.31 6.51 14.90
CA LEU A 109 19.91 7.83 14.91
C LEU A 109 18.97 8.84 15.58
N LEU A 110 18.84 8.71 16.91
CA LEU A 110 18.03 9.64 17.71
C LEU A 110 18.89 10.79 18.20
N PRO A 111 18.35 12.02 18.22
CA PRO A 111 19.05 13.18 18.78
C PRO A 111 19.41 12.95 20.25
N SER A 112 20.63 13.30 20.63
CA SER A 112 21.07 13.29 22.02
C SER A 112 20.44 14.44 22.81
N PRO A 113 20.45 14.40 24.16
CA PRO A 113 20.03 15.54 24.97
C PRO A 113 20.80 16.82 24.67
N ALA A 114 22.07 16.71 24.25
CA ALA A 114 22.88 17.86 23.83
C ALA A 114 22.37 18.42 22.49
N ASP A 115 21.99 17.57 21.53
CA ASP A 115 21.41 17.99 20.25
C ASP A 115 20.06 18.70 20.49
N ILE A 116 19.22 18.12 21.34
CA ILE A 116 17.91 18.73 21.69
C ILE A 116 18.10 20.11 22.31
N LYS A 117 19.09 20.26 23.20
CA LYS A 117 19.41 21.55 23.77
C LYS A 117 19.91 22.53 22.71
N ALA A 118 20.84 22.11 21.87
CA ALA A 118 21.42 22.94 20.82
C ALA A 118 20.35 23.44 19.82
N ILE A 119 19.44 22.55 19.40
CA ILE A 119 18.34 22.96 18.50
C ILE A 119 17.38 23.93 19.20
N ASN A 120 17.06 23.73 20.48
CA ASN A 120 16.20 24.64 21.23
C ASN A 120 16.82 26.03 21.35
N ASP A 121 18.11 26.11 21.67
CA ASP A 121 18.87 27.37 21.73
C ASP A 121 18.90 28.05 20.33
N SER A 122 19.10 27.28 19.26
CA SER A 122 19.08 27.76 17.88
C SER A 122 17.70 28.29 17.48
N VAL A 123 16.61 27.59 17.82
CA VAL A 123 15.23 28.00 17.52
C VAL A 123 14.91 29.34 18.18
N GLN A 124 15.29 29.54 19.43
CA GLN A 124 15.06 30.82 20.13
C GLN A 124 15.84 31.95 19.46
N LYS A 125 17.11 31.72 19.13
CA LYS A 125 17.92 32.71 18.43
C LYS A 125 17.32 33.03 17.06
N THR A 126 17.00 32.01 16.26
CA THR A 126 16.40 32.18 14.92
C THR A 126 15.10 32.99 15.01
N PHE A 127 14.26 32.77 16.04
CA PHE A 127 13.02 33.52 16.20
C PHE A 127 13.28 35.00 16.54
N ILE A 128 14.25 35.30 17.40
CA ILE A 128 14.65 36.69 17.73
C ILE A 128 15.17 37.39 16.46
N ASP A 129 16.08 36.73 15.72
CA ASP A 129 16.64 37.28 14.48
C ASP A 129 15.52 37.51 13.45
N PHE A 130 14.59 36.55 13.31
CA PHE A 130 13.46 36.63 12.39
C PHE A 130 12.51 37.79 12.69
N GLN A 131 12.30 38.11 13.97
CA GLN A 131 11.47 39.24 14.37
C GLN A 131 12.09 40.61 14.09
N ALA A 132 13.42 40.67 13.98
CA ALA A 132 14.17 41.88 13.72
C ALA A 132 14.34 42.24 12.22
N LEU A 133 13.92 41.34 11.30
CA LEU A 133 14.12 41.53 9.86
C LEU A 133 13.13 42.54 9.27
N GLU A 134 13.63 43.29 8.30
CA GLU A 134 12.80 44.05 7.36
C GLU A 134 12.11 43.09 6.37
N ASP A 135 10.94 43.49 5.84
CA ASP A 135 10.14 42.62 4.97
C ASP A 135 10.89 42.14 3.70
N SER A 136 11.83 42.95 3.17
CA SER A 136 12.65 42.62 2.03
C SER A 136 13.66 41.49 2.27
N GLU A 137 14.02 41.23 3.53
CA GLU A 137 15.04 40.27 3.93
C GLU A 137 14.42 38.89 4.27
N ILE A 138 13.11 38.84 4.53
CA ILE A 138 12.39 37.66 5.02
C ILE A 138 12.58 36.45 4.12
N ALA A 139 12.37 36.58 2.82
CA ALA A 139 12.44 35.47 1.88
C ALA A 139 13.84 34.82 1.86
N SER A 140 14.89 35.63 1.86
CA SER A 140 16.27 35.15 1.90
C SER A 140 16.59 34.48 3.24
N TYR A 141 16.17 35.07 4.34
CA TYR A 141 16.42 34.53 5.68
C TYR A 141 15.70 33.18 5.90
N VAL A 142 14.43 33.08 5.49
CA VAL A 142 13.68 31.81 5.56
C VAL A 142 14.36 30.72 4.73
N SER A 143 14.82 31.07 3.52
CA SER A 143 15.48 30.09 2.64
C SER A 143 16.82 29.55 3.20
N ILE A 144 17.47 30.31 4.10
CA ILE A 144 18.74 29.90 4.74
C ILE A 144 18.47 29.18 6.07
N SER A 145 17.46 29.63 6.83
CA SER A 145 17.22 29.22 8.22
C SER A 145 16.20 28.09 8.35
N SER A 146 15.57 27.67 7.24
CA SER A 146 14.51 26.66 7.23
C SER A 146 14.94 25.42 6.44
N ASP A 147 14.48 24.25 6.86
CA ASP A 147 14.58 23.00 6.09
C ASP A 147 13.71 23.02 4.81
N ARG A 148 12.87 24.04 4.64
CA ARG A 148 12.06 24.26 3.43
C ARG A 148 12.35 25.64 2.85
N VAL A 149 12.37 25.69 1.52
CA VAL A 149 12.52 26.95 0.78
C VAL A 149 11.31 27.84 1.02
N TYR A 150 11.53 29.16 1.04
CA TYR A 150 10.46 30.15 1.13
C TYR A 150 9.45 29.98 0.01
N ASP A 151 8.18 30.01 0.40
CA ASP A 151 7.01 29.89 -0.45
C ASP A 151 6.21 31.19 -0.40
N SER A 152 6.05 31.86 -1.54
CA SER A 152 5.29 33.11 -1.65
C SER A 152 3.80 32.92 -1.97
N LEU A 153 3.27 31.70 -1.82
CA LEU A 153 1.89 31.36 -2.14
C LEU A 153 0.91 31.85 -1.07
N TYR A 154 -0.33 32.04 -1.50
CA TYR A 154 -1.45 32.40 -0.61
C TYR A 154 -2.31 31.19 -0.31
N TYR A 155 -2.53 30.90 0.94
CA TYR A 155 -3.26 29.75 1.43
C TYR A 155 -4.55 30.14 2.17
N ARG A 156 -5.59 29.39 2.00
CA ARG A 156 -6.77 29.44 2.87
C ARG A 156 -6.42 28.89 4.26
N LYS A 157 -7.10 29.39 5.28
CA LYS A 157 -6.90 28.90 6.67
C LYS A 157 -7.12 27.40 6.82
N ASP A 158 -8.11 26.86 6.11
CA ASP A 158 -8.41 25.41 6.15
C ASP A 158 -7.31 24.54 5.51
N ALA A 159 -6.62 25.04 4.48
CA ALA A 159 -5.46 24.38 3.89
C ALA A 159 -4.21 24.36 4.81
N LEU A 160 -4.15 25.25 5.78
CA LEU A 160 -3.04 25.36 6.71
C LEU A 160 -3.21 24.50 7.97
N LYS A 161 -4.38 23.86 8.19
CA LYS A 161 -4.69 23.06 9.40
C LYS A 161 -3.74 21.90 9.67
N GLY A 162 -3.11 21.37 8.63
CA GLY A 162 -2.07 20.33 8.76
C GLY A 162 -0.77 20.81 9.39
N LEU A 163 -0.49 22.13 9.32
CA LEU A 163 0.74 22.75 9.82
C LEU A 163 0.48 23.67 11.01
N PHE A 164 -0.63 24.40 11.01
CA PHE A 164 -1.00 25.34 12.05
C PHE A 164 -2.39 25.01 12.60
N ALA A 165 -2.51 24.90 13.92
CA ALA A 165 -3.82 24.83 14.57
C ALA A 165 -4.60 26.14 14.35
N ASP A 166 -5.94 26.07 14.24
CA ASP A 166 -6.79 27.25 14.03
C ASP A 166 -6.56 28.34 15.09
N SER A 167 -6.23 27.93 16.33
CA SER A 167 -5.92 28.84 17.45
C SER A 167 -4.66 29.69 17.23
N LEU A 168 -3.69 29.18 16.47
CA LEU A 168 -2.45 29.91 16.16
C LEU A 168 -2.67 31.01 15.12
N LEU A 169 -3.68 30.87 14.27
CA LEU A 169 -4.04 31.83 13.22
C LEU A 169 -5.19 32.78 13.64
N ALA A 170 -5.90 32.44 14.71
CA ALA A 170 -7.05 33.23 15.18
C ALA A 170 -6.64 34.66 15.60
N GLY A 171 -7.35 35.66 15.05
CA GLY A 171 -7.11 37.06 15.37
C GLY A 171 -5.78 37.65 14.90
N LYS A 172 -5.00 36.92 14.12
CA LYS A 172 -3.74 37.39 13.56
C LYS A 172 -3.97 38.27 12.33
N THR A 173 -3.12 39.27 12.19
CA THR A 173 -3.09 40.22 11.07
C THR A 173 -1.76 40.14 10.33
N ALA A 174 -1.66 40.77 9.17
CA ALA A 174 -0.39 40.92 8.46
C ALA A 174 0.67 41.55 9.40
N GLY A 175 1.89 41.05 9.35
CA GLY A 175 2.98 41.40 10.28
C GLY A 175 3.00 40.60 11.58
N SER A 176 1.94 39.82 11.89
CA SER A 176 1.90 39.00 13.11
C SER A 176 2.84 37.80 13.03
N PHE A 177 3.54 37.54 14.14
CA PHE A 177 4.37 36.36 14.32
C PHE A 177 3.62 35.23 15.01
N ILE A 178 3.92 34.00 14.59
CA ILE A 178 3.59 32.75 15.29
C ILE A 178 4.87 32.30 15.98
N ALA A 179 4.85 32.28 17.31
CA ALA A 179 5.99 31.87 18.13
C ALA A 179 6.37 30.40 17.83
N PRO A 180 7.63 30.01 18.07
CA PRO A 180 8.08 28.63 17.87
C PRO A 180 7.21 27.63 18.65
N PHE A 181 6.74 26.62 17.97
CA PHE A 181 6.04 25.47 18.56
C PHE A 181 6.56 24.19 17.92
N GLN A 182 6.42 23.08 18.64
CA GLN A 182 6.88 21.79 18.18
C GLN A 182 5.72 20.97 17.60
N GLN A 183 5.94 20.40 16.39
CA GLN A 183 5.04 19.45 15.76
C GLN A 183 5.83 18.22 15.30
N GLY A 184 5.64 17.09 15.96
CA GLY A 184 6.45 15.90 15.76
C GLY A 184 7.93 16.17 16.06
N GLN A 185 8.80 15.94 15.09
CA GLN A 185 10.24 16.18 15.20
C GLN A 185 10.66 17.55 14.62
N ASN A 186 9.72 18.46 14.37
CA ASN A 186 10.03 19.77 13.81
C ASN A 186 9.62 20.89 14.76
N TRP A 187 10.45 21.91 14.84
CA TRP A 187 10.10 23.22 15.31
C TRP A 187 9.59 24.06 14.15
N ILE A 188 8.48 24.76 14.37
CA ILE A 188 7.81 25.57 13.36
C ILE A 188 7.58 26.96 13.96
N MET A 189 7.92 27.99 13.20
CA MET A 189 7.59 29.37 13.48
C MET A 189 7.22 30.08 12.17
N ALA A 190 6.44 31.14 12.22
CA ALA A 190 6.06 31.84 11.01
C ALA A 190 5.79 33.33 11.26
N LYS A 191 5.86 34.12 10.17
CA LYS A 191 5.32 35.49 10.10
C LYS A 191 4.21 35.48 9.05
N ILE A 192 3.06 36.05 9.35
CA ILE A 192 2.04 36.35 8.34
C ILE A 192 2.52 37.58 7.60
N THR A 193 2.98 37.39 6.36
CA THR A 193 3.55 38.49 5.54
C THR A 193 2.46 39.32 4.89
N ASP A 194 1.35 38.67 4.50
CA ASP A 194 0.23 39.38 3.87
C ASP A 194 -1.11 38.62 4.08
N ILE A 195 -2.21 39.36 4.01
CA ILE A 195 -3.57 38.83 4.02
C ILE A 195 -4.35 39.51 2.90
N GLN A 196 -4.89 38.72 2.00
CA GLN A 196 -5.65 39.22 0.86
C GLN A 196 -6.97 38.46 0.67
N HIS A 197 -7.97 39.17 0.17
CA HIS A 197 -9.16 38.51 -0.40
C HIS A 197 -8.89 38.23 -1.87
N ARG A 198 -8.76 36.94 -2.20
CA ARG A 198 -8.36 36.47 -3.54
C ARG A 198 -9.29 35.35 -3.99
N PRO A 199 -9.61 35.24 -5.30
CA PRO A 199 -10.30 34.07 -5.82
C PRO A 199 -9.45 32.80 -5.59
N ASP A 200 -10.11 31.67 -5.35
CA ASP A 200 -9.43 30.37 -5.24
C ASP A 200 -8.94 29.89 -6.59
N SER A 201 -9.70 30.17 -7.62
CA SER A 201 -9.38 29.77 -8.99
C SER A 201 -9.91 30.76 -9.99
N VAL A 202 -9.29 30.74 -11.14
CA VAL A 202 -9.64 31.52 -12.31
C VAL A 202 -9.77 30.60 -13.51
N ARG A 203 -10.58 31.01 -14.50
CA ARG A 203 -10.70 30.32 -15.79
C ARG A 203 -10.61 31.37 -16.90
N PHE A 204 -9.76 31.13 -17.86
CA PHE A 204 -9.53 32.07 -18.96
C PHE A 204 -9.41 31.34 -20.29
N SER A 205 -9.52 32.08 -21.39
CA SER A 205 -9.12 31.60 -22.71
C SER A 205 -7.83 32.29 -23.13
N GLN A 206 -7.01 31.59 -23.91
CA GLN A 206 -5.72 32.10 -24.34
C GLN A 206 -5.47 31.88 -25.83
N ILE A 207 -4.75 32.83 -26.43
CA ILE A 207 -4.14 32.74 -27.77
C ILE A 207 -2.64 32.92 -27.56
N LEU A 208 -1.85 31.94 -28.00
CA LEU A 208 -0.38 32.02 -27.98
C LEU A 208 0.12 32.54 -29.31
N VAL A 209 0.94 33.58 -29.27
CA VAL A 209 1.65 34.13 -30.43
C VAL A 209 3.16 34.05 -30.17
N LEU A 210 3.81 33.10 -30.81
CA LEU A 210 5.26 32.88 -30.69
C LEU A 210 6.02 33.64 -31.76
N ASN A 211 7.31 33.79 -31.53
CA ASN A 211 8.24 34.42 -32.50
C ASN A 211 9.47 33.53 -32.72
N SER A 212 10.38 33.98 -33.60
CA SER A 212 11.59 33.24 -34.00
C SER A 212 12.53 32.88 -32.84
N ASN A 213 12.42 33.51 -31.67
CA ASN A 213 13.16 33.13 -30.46
C ASN A 213 12.64 31.82 -29.84
N ALA A 214 11.40 31.44 -30.11
CA ALA A 214 10.79 30.18 -29.61
C ALA A 214 11.22 28.96 -30.41
N GLY A 215 11.78 29.13 -31.63
CA GLY A 215 12.27 28.02 -32.44
C GLY A 215 12.20 28.27 -33.93
N LYS A 216 12.85 27.41 -34.72
CA LYS A 216 13.00 27.58 -36.20
C LYS A 216 11.67 27.41 -36.96
N ASP A 217 10.64 26.90 -36.33
CA ASP A 217 9.32 26.71 -36.95
C ASP A 217 8.49 28.00 -36.91
N PHE A 218 8.88 28.97 -36.08
CA PHE A 218 8.22 30.28 -35.97
C PHE A 218 8.98 31.33 -36.76
N LYS A 219 8.29 32.02 -37.68
CA LYS A 219 8.90 32.91 -38.68
C LYS A 219 8.79 34.37 -38.31
N GLU A 220 7.83 34.75 -37.49
CA GLU A 220 7.60 36.11 -37.07
C GLU A 220 8.77 36.62 -36.23
N THR A 221 9.24 37.83 -36.51
CA THR A 221 10.18 38.51 -35.60
C THR A 221 9.47 38.90 -34.30
N PRO A 222 10.22 39.18 -33.21
CA PRO A 222 9.61 39.66 -31.97
C PRO A 222 8.70 40.87 -32.17
N GLU A 223 9.09 41.82 -33.06
CA GLU A 223 8.30 43.01 -33.38
C GLU A 223 7.01 42.65 -34.15
N GLN A 224 7.08 41.70 -35.08
CA GLN A 224 5.92 41.24 -35.84
C GLN A 224 4.92 40.49 -34.94
N ALA A 225 5.39 39.59 -34.09
CA ALA A 225 4.56 38.89 -33.12
C ALA A 225 3.87 39.85 -32.15
N LYS A 226 4.62 40.88 -31.68
CA LYS A 226 4.04 41.92 -30.83
C LYS A 226 2.98 42.74 -31.58
N ALA A 227 3.27 43.18 -32.81
CA ALA A 227 2.32 43.93 -33.63
C ALA A 227 1.01 43.12 -33.89
N LEU A 228 1.15 41.80 -34.13
CA LEU A 228 -0.01 40.89 -34.25
C LEU A 228 -0.79 40.81 -32.94
N ALA A 229 -0.10 40.61 -31.82
CA ALA A 229 -0.75 40.56 -30.51
C ALA A 229 -1.48 41.87 -30.17
N ASP A 230 -0.85 43.02 -30.42
CA ASP A 230 -1.45 44.35 -30.20
C ASP A 230 -2.67 44.58 -31.13
N SER A 231 -2.60 44.12 -32.37
CA SER A 231 -3.74 44.20 -33.32
C SER A 231 -4.90 43.36 -32.85
N LEU A 232 -4.63 42.09 -32.47
CA LEU A 232 -5.67 41.18 -31.95
C LEU A 232 -6.28 41.70 -30.64
N LEU A 233 -5.46 42.26 -29.74
CA LEU A 233 -5.93 42.89 -28.51
C LEU A 233 -6.94 44.00 -28.79
N ASN A 234 -6.69 44.88 -29.78
CA ASN A 234 -7.59 45.96 -30.14
C ASN A 234 -8.92 45.41 -30.69
N VAL A 235 -8.87 44.35 -31.50
CA VAL A 235 -10.09 43.67 -32.02
C VAL A 235 -10.91 43.12 -30.89
N PHE A 236 -10.28 42.36 -29.97
CA PHE A 236 -11.02 41.67 -28.89
C PHE A 236 -11.42 42.61 -27.74
N LYS A 237 -10.80 43.75 -27.58
CA LYS A 237 -11.32 44.79 -26.68
C LYS A 237 -12.62 45.39 -27.20
N ALA A 238 -12.75 45.50 -28.54
CA ALA A 238 -14.00 45.95 -29.16
C ALA A 238 -15.09 44.86 -29.17
N ASN A 239 -14.71 43.61 -29.47
CA ASN A 239 -15.62 42.47 -29.58
C ASN A 239 -15.09 41.25 -28.82
N PRO A 240 -15.21 41.17 -27.49
CA PRO A 240 -14.70 40.04 -26.70
C PRO A 240 -15.32 38.69 -27.05
N ALA A 241 -16.53 38.68 -27.66
CA ALA A 241 -17.22 37.44 -28.03
C ALA A 241 -16.53 36.64 -29.14
N ASP A 242 -15.68 37.29 -29.96
CA ASP A 242 -15.01 36.65 -31.09
C ASP A 242 -13.70 35.99 -30.70
N PHE A 243 -13.28 36.10 -29.43
CA PHE A 243 -11.97 35.63 -28.95
C PHE A 243 -11.80 34.11 -29.13
N GLU A 244 -12.74 33.31 -28.66
CA GLU A 244 -12.67 31.86 -28.71
C GLU A 244 -12.66 31.30 -30.13
N ALA A 245 -13.40 31.92 -31.05
CA ALA A 245 -13.38 31.55 -32.47
C ALA A 245 -12.01 31.85 -33.12
N ALA A 246 -11.34 32.89 -32.67
CA ALA A 246 -10.04 33.31 -33.21
C ALA A 246 -8.89 32.43 -32.74
N VAL A 247 -9.03 31.68 -31.64
CA VAL A 247 -7.99 30.77 -31.13
C VAL A 247 -7.55 29.77 -32.20
N ALA A 248 -8.51 29.18 -32.92
CA ALA A 248 -8.22 28.16 -33.95
C ALA A 248 -7.38 28.72 -35.11
N VAL A 249 -7.46 30.04 -35.35
CA VAL A 249 -6.77 30.72 -36.47
C VAL A 249 -5.42 31.28 -36.03
N HIS A 250 -5.37 31.88 -34.85
CA HIS A 250 -4.24 32.72 -34.43
C HIS A 250 -3.35 32.12 -33.34
N SER A 251 -3.78 31.02 -32.68
CA SER A 251 -2.94 30.42 -31.64
C SER A 251 -1.88 29.51 -32.24
N ASP A 252 -0.65 29.66 -31.79
CA ASP A 252 0.45 28.73 -32.07
C ASP A 252 0.43 27.47 -31.17
N ASP A 253 -0.43 27.45 -30.15
CA ASP A 253 -0.65 26.29 -29.30
C ASP A 253 -1.60 25.28 -29.98
N PRO A 254 -1.12 24.09 -30.38
CA PRO A 254 -1.95 23.10 -31.05
C PRO A 254 -3.08 22.55 -30.16
N GLU A 255 -2.89 22.50 -28.85
CA GLU A 255 -3.91 22.01 -27.90
C GLU A 255 -5.01 23.04 -27.71
N ALA A 256 -4.64 24.32 -27.63
CA ALA A 256 -5.60 25.42 -27.52
C ALA A 256 -6.58 25.47 -28.70
N LYS A 257 -6.16 25.04 -29.89
CA LYS A 257 -7.03 24.98 -31.08
C LYS A 257 -8.18 23.99 -30.91
N ASN A 258 -8.00 22.95 -30.13
CA ASN A 258 -9.00 21.90 -29.93
C ASN A 258 -10.03 22.25 -28.84
N ASN A 259 -9.64 23.10 -27.87
CA ASN A 259 -10.47 23.46 -26.72
C ASN A 259 -10.85 24.96 -26.71
N PHE A 260 -10.64 25.67 -27.83
CA PHE A 260 -10.91 27.11 -27.97
C PHE A 260 -10.10 27.97 -26.99
N GLY A 261 -8.90 27.50 -26.66
CA GLY A 261 -7.97 28.14 -25.73
C GLY A 261 -8.37 28.09 -24.27
N ASP A 262 -9.39 27.34 -23.90
CA ASP A 262 -9.90 27.27 -22.52
C ASP A 262 -8.88 26.62 -21.58
N SER A 263 -8.46 27.35 -20.57
CA SER A 263 -7.51 26.87 -19.54
C SER A 263 -8.13 25.84 -18.58
N GLY A 264 -9.45 25.71 -18.55
CA GLY A 264 -10.13 25.11 -17.40
C GLY A 264 -9.97 25.96 -16.14
N TRP A 265 -10.39 25.43 -14.98
CA TRP A 265 -10.17 26.07 -13.68
C TRP A 265 -8.74 25.87 -13.20
N ILE A 266 -8.02 26.96 -12.96
CA ILE A 266 -6.64 26.97 -12.46
C ILE A 266 -6.62 27.59 -11.08
N LEU A 267 -6.03 26.88 -10.11
CA LEU A 267 -5.95 27.31 -8.72
C LEU A 267 -4.92 28.43 -8.52
N ASP A 268 -5.14 29.29 -7.55
CA ASP A 268 -4.15 30.24 -7.06
C ASP A 268 -2.89 29.48 -6.60
N GLY A 269 -1.74 29.87 -7.16
CA GLY A 269 -0.46 29.18 -6.96
C GLY A 269 -0.06 28.21 -8.09
N GLN A 270 -0.95 27.89 -9.03
CA GLN A 270 -0.62 27.10 -10.21
C GLN A 270 -0.15 27.96 -11.40
N LEU A 271 -0.35 29.27 -11.33
CA LEU A 271 0.16 30.25 -12.28
C LEU A 271 1.29 31.07 -11.65
N GLN A 272 2.10 31.69 -12.52
CA GLN A 272 3.02 32.72 -12.07
C GLN A 272 2.23 33.83 -11.36
N SER A 273 2.77 34.31 -10.23
CA SER A 273 2.07 35.27 -9.36
C SER A 273 1.64 36.54 -10.11
N GLU A 274 2.45 37.03 -11.07
CA GLU A 274 2.13 38.21 -11.89
C GLU A 274 0.87 37.97 -12.72
N LEU A 275 0.78 36.84 -13.40
CA LEU A 275 -0.36 36.50 -14.23
C LEU A 275 -1.65 36.32 -13.39
N PHE A 276 -1.55 35.58 -12.26
CA PHE A 276 -2.69 35.38 -11.39
C PHE A 276 -3.17 36.72 -10.79
N ASN A 277 -2.27 37.60 -10.37
CA ASN A 277 -2.61 38.92 -9.88
C ASN A 277 -3.33 39.77 -10.93
N LYS A 278 -2.87 39.69 -12.19
CA LYS A 278 -3.53 40.38 -13.29
C LYS A 278 -4.95 39.86 -13.51
N LEU A 279 -5.13 38.54 -13.52
CA LEU A 279 -6.44 37.90 -13.65
C LEU A 279 -7.37 38.22 -12.46
N LYS A 280 -6.83 38.23 -11.23
CA LYS A 280 -7.56 38.60 -10.01
C LYS A 280 -8.17 40.03 -10.14
N GLU A 281 -7.40 40.97 -10.68
CA GLU A 281 -7.81 42.37 -10.82
C GLU A 281 -8.72 42.63 -12.04
N SER A 282 -8.65 41.78 -13.08
CA SER A 282 -9.46 41.88 -14.29
C SER A 282 -10.93 41.57 -14.00
N LYS A 283 -11.81 42.12 -14.83
CA LYS A 283 -13.24 41.76 -14.87
C LYS A 283 -13.48 40.63 -15.87
N GLU A 284 -14.55 39.87 -15.68
CA GLU A 284 -14.95 38.85 -16.65
C GLU A 284 -15.18 39.51 -18.03
N GLY A 285 -14.58 38.92 -19.06
CA GLY A 285 -14.56 39.45 -20.41
C GLY A 285 -13.37 40.36 -20.74
N ASP A 286 -12.60 40.83 -19.77
CA ASP A 286 -11.41 41.63 -20.03
C ASP A 286 -10.35 40.81 -20.80
N VAL A 287 -9.73 41.49 -21.79
CA VAL A 287 -8.66 40.93 -22.62
C VAL A 287 -7.37 41.74 -22.42
N PHE A 288 -6.25 41.04 -22.22
CA PHE A 288 -4.94 41.66 -22.07
C PHE A 288 -3.82 40.79 -22.66
N ILE A 289 -2.64 41.39 -22.87
CA ILE A 289 -1.43 40.67 -23.25
C ILE A 289 -0.62 40.35 -22.01
N TYR A 290 -0.07 39.13 -21.98
CA TYR A 290 0.93 38.66 -21.04
C TYR A 290 2.17 38.21 -21.82
N ASP A 291 3.30 38.85 -21.54
CA ASP A 291 4.55 38.61 -22.23
C ASP A 291 5.22 37.35 -21.69
N LEU A 292 5.67 36.47 -22.60
CA LEU A 292 6.43 35.29 -22.22
C LEU A 292 7.86 35.62 -21.77
N PRO A 293 8.42 34.89 -20.81
CA PRO A 293 9.84 35.02 -20.46
C PRO A 293 10.76 34.87 -21.68
N ASN A 294 11.94 35.48 -21.60
CA ASN A 294 12.96 35.40 -22.65
C ASN A 294 12.50 35.92 -24.05
N GLN A 295 11.48 36.75 -24.09
CA GLN A 295 10.93 37.31 -25.33
C GLN A 295 10.52 36.24 -26.37
N LEU A 296 10.01 35.11 -25.91
CA LEU A 296 9.59 34.00 -26.77
C LEU A 296 8.27 34.28 -27.52
N GLY A 297 7.49 35.24 -27.04
CA GLY A 297 6.18 35.57 -27.59
C GLY A 297 5.23 36.17 -26.58
N HIS A 298 3.94 36.11 -26.88
CA HIS A 298 2.90 36.74 -26.12
C HIS A 298 1.70 35.82 -25.97
N TYR A 299 1.09 35.82 -24.80
CA TYR A 299 -0.27 35.33 -24.61
C TYR A 299 -1.27 36.50 -24.69
N LEU A 300 -2.30 36.37 -25.50
CA LEU A 300 -3.51 37.14 -25.30
C LEU A 300 -4.41 36.31 -24.41
N ILE A 301 -4.89 36.90 -23.32
CA ILE A 301 -5.66 36.22 -22.30
C ILE A 301 -6.99 36.94 -22.12
N LYS A 302 -8.10 36.19 -22.17
CA LYS A 302 -9.45 36.66 -21.85
C LYS A 302 -9.93 35.99 -20.59
N LEU A 303 -10.18 36.75 -19.53
CA LEU A 303 -10.78 36.21 -18.31
C LEU A 303 -12.22 35.78 -18.57
N LYS A 304 -12.54 34.50 -18.35
CA LYS A 304 -13.90 33.95 -18.48
C LYS A 304 -14.65 34.04 -17.17
N GLU A 305 -14.10 33.45 -16.13
CA GLU A 305 -14.73 33.30 -14.84
C GLU A 305 -13.70 33.34 -13.72
N LYS A 306 -14.09 33.76 -12.54
CA LYS A 306 -13.30 33.63 -11.31
C LYS A 306 -14.21 33.34 -10.13
N THR A 307 -13.70 32.55 -9.17
CA THR A 307 -14.44 32.27 -7.95
C THR A 307 -14.58 33.51 -7.06
N ALA A 308 -15.59 33.51 -6.18
CA ALA A 308 -15.72 34.58 -5.19
C ALA A 308 -14.43 34.71 -4.36
N PRO A 309 -13.95 35.93 -4.09
CA PRO A 309 -12.77 36.13 -3.27
C PRO A 309 -12.97 35.61 -1.85
N VAL A 310 -11.97 34.87 -1.35
CA VAL A 310 -11.90 34.37 0.02
C VAL A 310 -10.63 34.89 0.69
N GLU A 311 -10.66 35.01 2.01
CA GLU A 311 -9.48 35.42 2.76
C GLU A 311 -8.39 34.35 2.67
N LYS A 312 -7.19 34.76 2.26
CA LYS A 312 -5.98 33.93 2.17
C LYS A 312 -4.82 34.63 2.87
N LEU A 313 -3.97 33.80 3.43
CA LEU A 313 -2.76 34.23 4.13
C LEU A 313 -1.51 33.82 3.33
N GLN A 314 -0.55 34.72 3.28
CA GLN A 314 0.82 34.41 2.88
C GLN A 314 1.68 34.32 4.13
N LEU A 315 2.47 33.26 4.26
CA LEU A 315 3.27 33.01 5.45
C LEU A 315 4.74 32.78 5.07
N ALA A 316 5.62 33.47 5.78
CA ALA A 316 7.01 33.11 5.85
C ALA A 316 7.19 32.09 6.97
N THR A 317 7.39 30.83 6.62
CA THR A 317 7.44 29.72 7.59
C THR A 317 8.85 29.17 7.70
N ILE A 318 9.41 29.11 8.89
CA ILE A 318 10.68 28.47 9.21
C ILE A 318 10.37 27.13 9.88
N ILE A 319 10.91 26.06 9.33
CA ILE A 319 10.82 24.70 9.85
C ILE A 319 12.23 24.21 10.16
N MET A 320 12.48 23.81 11.40
CA MET A 320 13.77 23.31 11.87
C MET A 320 13.60 21.91 12.46
N GLY A 321 14.13 20.90 11.79
CA GLY A 321 14.06 19.50 12.23
C GLY A 321 14.98 19.20 13.40
N VAL A 322 14.46 18.45 14.37
CA VAL A 322 15.25 17.93 15.50
C VAL A 322 15.98 16.67 15.01
N ARG A 323 17.27 16.78 14.72
CA ARG A 323 18.11 15.70 14.17
C ARG A 323 19.32 15.44 15.05
N ALA A 324 19.85 14.22 14.94
CA ALA A 324 21.14 13.89 15.55
C ALA A 324 22.25 14.71 14.85
N SER A 325 23.14 15.32 15.66
CA SER A 325 24.35 15.97 15.13
C SER A 325 25.36 14.96 14.62
N ASP A 326 26.30 15.41 13.78
CA ASP A 326 27.42 14.57 13.28
C ASP A 326 28.16 13.87 14.44
N LYS A 327 28.31 14.55 15.56
CA LYS A 327 28.90 13.97 16.76
C LYS A 327 28.08 12.79 17.28
N THR A 328 26.77 12.95 17.42
CA THR A 328 25.86 11.90 17.86
C THR A 328 25.81 10.75 16.84
N VAL A 329 25.77 11.07 15.55
CA VAL A 329 25.83 10.06 14.47
C VAL A 329 27.12 9.23 14.58
N ASN A 330 28.28 9.87 14.76
CA ASN A 330 29.56 9.17 14.92
C ASN A 330 29.60 8.31 16.19
N GLU A 331 29.10 8.82 17.31
CA GLU A 331 29.02 8.04 18.56
C GLU A 331 28.13 6.80 18.41
N ILE A 332 27.02 6.88 17.67
CA ILE A 332 26.12 5.74 17.41
C ILE A 332 26.79 4.78 16.42
N ARG A 333 27.45 5.29 15.37
CA ARG A 333 28.24 4.48 14.43
C ARG A 333 29.34 3.69 15.14
N ASP A 334 30.07 4.33 16.06
CA ASP A 334 31.10 3.68 16.85
C ASP A 334 30.52 2.58 17.73
N LYS A 335 29.37 2.81 18.37
CA LYS A 335 28.68 1.76 19.13
C LYS A 335 28.29 0.58 18.25
N ALA A 336 27.77 0.81 17.05
CA ALA A 336 27.43 -0.24 16.10
C ALA A 336 28.69 -1.02 15.64
N ASN A 337 29.81 -0.33 15.37
CA ASN A 337 31.07 -0.95 14.99
C ASN A 337 31.68 -1.77 16.12
N ILE A 338 31.66 -1.29 17.38
CA ILE A 338 32.12 -2.04 18.56
C ILE A 338 31.26 -3.29 18.75
N PHE A 339 29.93 -3.15 18.58
CA PHE A 339 29.01 -4.28 18.62
C PHE A 339 29.33 -5.31 17.53
N LEU A 340 29.53 -4.90 16.30
CA LEU A 340 29.92 -5.75 15.17
C LEU A 340 31.30 -6.42 15.46
N GLY A 341 32.27 -5.67 15.97
CA GLY A 341 33.58 -6.18 16.31
C GLY A 341 33.56 -7.35 17.30
N SER A 342 32.57 -7.36 18.20
CA SER A 342 32.34 -8.41 19.20
C SER A 342 31.32 -9.48 18.77
N SER A 343 30.80 -9.40 17.56
CA SER A 343 29.72 -10.25 17.02
C SER A 343 30.15 -10.92 15.73
N LYS A 344 31.05 -11.93 15.83
CA LYS A 344 31.61 -12.63 14.66
C LYS A 344 30.72 -13.76 14.15
N THR A 345 29.81 -14.26 14.96
CA THR A 345 28.83 -15.29 14.62
C THR A 345 27.44 -14.86 15.10
N LEU A 346 26.37 -15.45 14.55
CA LEU A 346 25.01 -15.24 15.00
C LEU A 346 24.84 -15.41 16.50
N LYS A 347 25.41 -16.48 17.09
CA LYS A 347 25.35 -16.73 18.53
C LYS A 347 26.03 -15.63 19.34
N GLN A 348 27.20 -15.15 18.88
CA GLN A 348 27.89 -14.04 19.54
C GLN A 348 27.06 -12.75 19.43
N MET A 349 26.46 -12.46 18.27
CA MET A 349 25.60 -11.32 18.09
C MET A 349 24.38 -11.35 19.04
N GLN A 350 23.73 -12.51 19.16
CA GLN A 350 22.62 -12.71 20.08
C GLN A 350 23.04 -12.51 21.55
N ALA A 351 24.15 -13.07 21.96
CA ALA A 351 24.70 -12.91 23.32
C ALA A 351 25.08 -11.45 23.63
N GLN A 352 25.70 -10.75 22.69
CA GLN A 352 26.03 -9.32 22.84
C GLN A 352 24.80 -8.44 22.88
N ALA A 353 23.79 -8.73 22.05
CA ALA A 353 22.51 -8.00 22.07
C ALA A 353 21.82 -8.15 23.44
N GLN A 354 21.76 -9.37 23.97
CA GLN A 354 21.21 -9.63 25.30
C GLN A 354 21.97 -8.88 26.40
N LYS A 355 23.32 -8.92 26.36
CA LYS A 355 24.16 -8.21 27.33
C LYS A 355 23.96 -6.70 27.32
N GLN A 356 23.67 -6.11 26.17
CA GLN A 356 23.49 -4.68 25.98
C GLN A 356 22.01 -4.25 25.98
N ASN A 357 21.07 -5.16 26.29
CA ASN A 357 19.62 -4.95 26.21
C ASN A 357 19.15 -4.40 24.85
N LEU A 358 19.74 -4.89 23.75
CA LEU A 358 19.36 -4.55 22.39
C LEU A 358 18.37 -5.57 21.85
N ASN A 359 17.35 -5.09 21.14
CA ASN A 359 16.36 -5.95 20.52
C ASN A 359 16.90 -6.56 19.24
N ILE A 360 16.79 -7.88 19.11
CA ILE A 360 17.04 -8.59 17.86
C ILE A 360 15.73 -8.69 17.10
N LEU A 361 15.75 -8.28 15.85
CA LEU A 361 14.65 -8.38 14.93
C LEU A 361 14.95 -9.45 13.88
N THR A 362 13.92 -10.17 13.43
CA THR A 362 14.05 -11.18 12.37
C THR A 362 13.24 -10.74 11.14
N SER A 363 13.78 -10.97 9.96
CA SER A 363 13.11 -10.76 8.70
C SER A 363 13.38 -11.90 7.73
N THR A 364 12.35 -12.37 7.05
CA THR A 364 12.49 -13.27 5.90
C THR A 364 12.48 -12.43 4.64
N ILE A 365 13.50 -12.58 3.79
CA ILE A 365 13.68 -11.82 2.56
C ILE A 365 13.83 -12.74 1.36
N GLY A 366 13.23 -12.34 0.23
CA GLY A 366 13.50 -12.92 -1.08
C GLY A 366 14.58 -12.12 -1.81
N GLU A 367 15.09 -12.65 -2.91
CA GLU A 367 16.17 -12.03 -3.69
C GLU A 367 15.82 -10.62 -4.20
N MET A 368 14.53 -10.36 -4.46
CA MET A 368 14.03 -9.06 -4.93
C MET A 368 13.58 -8.12 -3.80
N SER A 369 13.72 -8.52 -2.55
CA SER A 369 13.37 -7.66 -1.42
C SER A 369 14.27 -6.42 -1.37
N TYR A 370 13.70 -5.29 -0.98
CA TYR A 370 14.41 -4.02 -0.77
C TYR A 370 14.15 -3.44 0.63
N GLN A 371 13.45 -4.19 1.47
CA GLN A 371 13.15 -3.81 2.85
C GLN A 371 13.34 -4.98 3.82
N LEU A 372 13.69 -4.67 5.06
CA LEU A 372 13.77 -5.59 6.18
C LEU A 372 12.72 -5.21 7.22
N ASN A 373 11.72 -6.07 7.46
CA ASN A 373 10.70 -5.84 8.48
C ASN A 373 10.19 -4.37 8.51
N GLY A 374 9.81 -3.85 7.32
CA GLY A 374 9.32 -2.48 7.13
C GLY A 374 10.41 -1.39 7.07
N THR A 375 11.68 -1.72 7.25
CA THR A 375 12.81 -0.79 7.04
C THR A 375 13.17 -0.77 5.56
N PRO A 376 13.02 0.35 4.83
CA PRO A 376 13.29 0.44 3.40
C PRO A 376 14.78 0.54 3.07
N TYR A 377 15.12 0.49 1.79
CA TYR A 377 16.47 0.70 1.24
C TYR A 377 17.54 -0.29 1.71
N CYS A 378 17.13 -1.54 1.99
CA CYS A 378 18.03 -2.60 2.51
C CYS A 378 18.62 -3.48 1.39
N ARG A 379 18.74 -2.98 0.17
CA ARG A 379 19.17 -3.78 -0.99
C ARG A 379 20.58 -4.36 -0.86
N GLU A 380 21.51 -3.66 -0.24
CA GLU A 380 22.86 -4.13 0.01
C GLU A 380 22.88 -5.33 0.96
N ILE A 381 22.02 -5.30 1.99
CA ILE A 381 21.86 -6.42 2.93
C ILE A 381 21.31 -7.64 2.20
N VAL A 382 20.33 -7.45 1.30
CA VAL A 382 19.78 -8.56 0.50
C VAL A 382 20.85 -9.15 -0.39
N ARG A 383 21.64 -8.34 -1.09
CA ARG A 383 22.76 -8.83 -1.93
C ARG A 383 23.76 -9.64 -1.11
N TRP A 384 24.14 -9.14 0.06
CA TRP A 384 25.04 -9.87 0.97
C TRP A 384 24.43 -11.20 1.41
N ALA A 385 23.16 -11.23 1.81
CA ALA A 385 22.50 -12.44 2.29
C ALA A 385 22.33 -13.52 1.20
N PHE A 386 22.25 -13.11 -0.08
CA PHE A 386 22.13 -14.01 -1.23
C PHE A 386 23.47 -14.29 -1.92
N ASP A 387 24.57 -13.66 -1.51
CA ASP A 387 25.91 -14.00 -2.02
C ASP A 387 26.23 -15.47 -1.67
N GLU A 388 26.70 -16.24 -2.66
CA GLU A 388 27.08 -17.65 -2.48
C GLU A 388 28.17 -17.84 -1.41
N LYS A 389 29.04 -16.83 -1.24
CA LYS A 389 30.13 -16.83 -0.24
C LYS A 389 29.66 -16.58 1.19
N THR A 390 28.44 -16.04 1.36
CA THR A 390 27.91 -15.80 2.70
C THR A 390 27.52 -17.12 3.34
N GLU A 391 28.23 -17.51 4.38
CA GLU A 391 27.96 -18.75 5.10
C GLU A 391 26.76 -18.64 6.04
N LEU A 392 26.16 -19.78 6.39
CA LEU A 392 25.11 -19.85 7.39
C LEU A 392 25.64 -19.36 8.74
N GLU A 393 24.84 -18.64 9.50
CA GLU A 393 25.18 -17.98 10.77
C GLU A 393 26.31 -16.91 10.68
N ALA A 394 26.70 -16.50 9.47
CA ALA A 394 27.65 -15.42 9.28
C ALA A 394 27.00 -14.07 9.68
N VAL A 395 27.81 -13.20 10.27
CA VAL A 395 27.50 -11.79 10.49
C VAL A 395 28.09 -10.98 9.35
N ALA A 396 27.36 -9.99 8.85
CA ALA A 396 27.83 -9.11 7.79
C ALA A 396 29.15 -8.42 8.19
N PRO A 397 30.09 -8.25 7.24
CA PRO A 397 31.43 -7.73 7.57
C PRO A 397 31.45 -6.26 7.95
N GLU A 398 30.36 -5.53 7.66
CA GLU A 398 30.24 -4.09 7.88
C GLU A 398 28.89 -3.72 8.50
N VAL A 399 28.83 -2.54 9.08
CA VAL A 399 27.61 -1.91 9.57
C VAL A 399 26.93 -1.24 8.40
N TYR A 400 25.66 -1.59 8.15
CA TYR A 400 24.86 -0.93 7.12
C TYR A 400 24.30 0.39 7.63
N GLU A 401 24.56 1.46 6.88
CA GLU A 401 24.06 2.81 7.19
C GLU A 401 22.81 3.09 6.38
N LEU A 402 21.72 3.43 7.07
CA LEU A 402 20.46 3.89 6.49
C LEU A 402 20.24 5.36 6.91
N SER A 403 19.23 5.99 6.35
CA SER A 403 18.97 7.41 6.58
C SER A 403 18.78 7.79 8.07
N ASP A 404 18.25 6.87 8.87
CA ASP A 404 17.85 7.12 10.26
C ASP A 404 18.35 6.08 11.27
N MET A 405 19.22 5.15 10.82
CA MET A 405 19.75 4.09 11.69
C MET A 405 20.97 3.40 11.09
N PHE A 406 21.69 2.68 11.97
CA PHE A 406 22.69 1.68 11.56
C PHE A 406 22.16 0.28 11.86
N LEU A 407 22.52 -0.70 11.03
CA LEU A 407 22.15 -2.10 11.18
C LEU A 407 23.37 -2.99 11.26
N VAL A 408 23.37 -3.92 12.21
CA VAL A 408 24.26 -5.09 12.22
C VAL A 408 23.42 -6.31 11.95
N VAL A 409 23.75 -7.09 10.92
CA VAL A 409 22.92 -8.14 10.34
C VAL A 409 23.65 -9.47 10.36
N ALA A 410 22.95 -10.56 10.65
CA ALA A 410 23.43 -11.93 10.54
C ALA A 410 22.48 -12.78 9.71
N LEU A 411 23.03 -13.71 8.93
CA LEU A 411 22.27 -14.71 8.18
C LEU A 411 21.89 -15.85 9.10
N LYS A 412 20.60 -16.05 9.34
CA LYS A 412 20.09 -17.08 10.24
C LYS A 412 19.80 -18.39 9.55
N ASP A 413 19.15 -18.35 8.38
CA ASP A 413 18.77 -19.54 7.63
C ASP A 413 18.74 -19.27 6.11
N LYS A 414 18.99 -20.33 5.34
CA LYS A 414 18.90 -20.36 3.88
C LYS A 414 17.80 -21.34 3.49
N LYS A 415 16.75 -20.84 2.88
CA LYS A 415 15.61 -21.63 2.41
C LYS A 415 15.59 -21.61 0.90
N GLU A 416 15.87 -22.73 0.27
CA GLU A 416 15.91 -22.84 -1.18
C GLU A 416 14.52 -23.10 -1.76
N LYS A 417 14.27 -22.62 -2.98
CA LYS A 417 13.05 -22.90 -3.78
C LYS A 417 12.79 -24.40 -3.80
N GLY A 418 11.56 -24.82 -3.53
CA GLY A 418 11.17 -26.21 -3.47
C GLY A 418 10.38 -26.54 -2.22
N ILE A 419 10.25 -27.82 -1.89
CA ILE A 419 9.57 -28.25 -0.67
C ILE A 419 10.53 -28.12 0.49
N MET A 420 10.15 -27.37 1.53
CA MET A 420 10.93 -27.20 2.76
C MET A 420 11.13 -28.55 3.43
N THR A 421 12.31 -28.77 4.02
CA THR A 421 12.61 -29.99 4.76
C THR A 421 11.82 -30.09 6.06
N LEU A 422 11.67 -31.30 6.60
CA LEU A 422 11.01 -31.51 7.89
C LEU A 422 11.64 -30.65 9.01
N GLU A 423 12.95 -30.55 9.04
CA GLU A 423 13.69 -29.75 10.05
C GLU A 423 13.30 -28.26 9.98
N GLN A 424 13.17 -27.73 8.78
CA GLN A 424 12.74 -26.34 8.57
C GLN A 424 11.28 -26.10 8.94
N VAL A 425 10.40 -27.09 8.71
CA VAL A 425 8.97 -26.99 8.97
C VAL A 425 8.61 -27.27 10.43
N LYS A 426 9.38 -28.11 11.13
CA LYS A 426 9.10 -28.61 12.47
C LYS A 426 8.70 -27.53 13.49
N PRO A 427 9.36 -26.36 13.60
CA PRO A 427 8.95 -25.30 14.54
C PRO A 427 7.57 -24.73 14.25
N TYR A 428 7.13 -24.79 13.01
CA TYR A 428 5.84 -24.22 12.57
C TYR A 428 4.67 -25.18 12.72
N ILE A 429 4.94 -26.50 12.69
CA ILE A 429 3.90 -27.55 12.74
C ILE A 429 3.70 -28.17 14.12
N GLU A 430 4.48 -27.82 15.12
CA GLU A 430 4.40 -28.42 16.45
C GLU A 430 2.99 -28.34 17.05
N SER A 431 2.34 -27.17 16.94
CA SER A 431 0.98 -26.97 17.45
C SER A 431 -0.05 -27.83 16.71
N GLN A 432 0.10 -27.96 15.39
CA GLN A 432 -0.77 -28.78 14.56
C GLN A 432 -0.61 -30.27 14.87
N VAL A 433 0.63 -30.73 15.03
CA VAL A 433 0.92 -32.12 15.40
C VAL A 433 0.34 -32.44 16.79
N LYS A 434 0.41 -31.50 17.75
CA LYS A 434 -0.24 -31.65 19.06
C LYS A 434 -1.76 -31.77 18.92
N ILE A 435 -2.39 -30.95 18.06
CA ILE A 435 -3.82 -31.00 17.79
C ILE A 435 -4.19 -32.34 17.16
N GLU A 436 -3.41 -32.87 16.20
CA GLU A 436 -3.66 -34.20 15.62
C GLU A 436 -3.62 -35.30 16.69
N LYS A 437 -2.64 -35.26 17.57
CA LYS A 437 -2.55 -36.22 18.70
C LYS A 437 -3.76 -36.13 19.65
N LYS A 438 -4.17 -34.93 20.02
CA LYS A 438 -5.38 -34.71 20.81
C LYS A 438 -6.61 -35.26 20.11
N ALA A 439 -6.70 -35.04 18.80
CA ALA A 439 -7.80 -35.56 17.98
C ALA A 439 -7.83 -37.11 17.98
N GLU A 440 -6.64 -37.76 17.80
CA GLU A 440 -6.54 -39.21 17.85
C GLU A 440 -6.98 -39.77 19.23
N MET A 441 -6.51 -39.17 20.33
CA MET A 441 -6.88 -39.59 21.69
C MET A 441 -8.37 -39.42 21.96
N LEU A 442 -8.94 -38.24 21.59
CA LEU A 442 -10.36 -37.97 21.80
C LEU A 442 -11.25 -38.84 20.90
N MET A 443 -10.80 -39.13 19.67
CA MET A 443 -11.49 -40.02 18.74
C MET A 443 -11.58 -41.44 19.33
N GLN A 444 -10.46 -41.99 19.77
CA GLN A 444 -10.43 -43.32 20.43
C GLN A 444 -11.30 -43.36 21.68
N LYS A 445 -11.27 -42.28 22.50
CA LYS A 445 -12.15 -42.16 23.67
C LYS A 445 -13.63 -42.15 23.28
N ALA A 446 -13.97 -41.35 22.25
CA ALA A 446 -15.35 -41.27 21.75
C ALA A 446 -15.84 -42.60 21.19
N GLU A 447 -15.04 -43.29 20.35
CA GLU A 447 -15.38 -44.61 19.80
C GLU A 447 -15.58 -45.67 20.89
N LYS A 448 -14.70 -45.68 21.89
CA LYS A 448 -14.79 -46.62 23.03
C LYS A 448 -16.04 -46.39 23.85
N LEU A 449 -16.40 -45.14 24.14
CA LEU A 449 -17.61 -44.77 24.84
C LEU A 449 -18.87 -45.13 24.03
N LEU A 450 -18.83 -44.91 22.71
CA LEU A 450 -19.95 -45.18 21.81
C LEU A 450 -20.22 -46.67 21.66
N ALA A 451 -19.19 -47.50 21.80
CA ALA A 451 -19.38 -48.96 21.75
C ALA A 451 -20.35 -49.46 22.84
N SER A 452 -20.30 -48.87 24.03
CA SER A 452 -21.11 -49.23 25.18
C SER A 452 -22.39 -48.38 25.36
N ASN A 453 -22.44 -47.18 24.76
CA ASN A 453 -23.51 -46.20 24.93
C ASN A 453 -24.21 -45.96 23.59
N LYS A 454 -25.42 -46.45 23.41
CA LYS A 454 -26.13 -46.45 22.12
C LYS A 454 -27.10 -45.27 21.95
N THR A 455 -27.15 -44.36 22.91
CA THR A 455 -27.90 -43.09 22.81
C THR A 455 -27.01 -41.94 23.13
N ILE A 456 -27.38 -40.74 22.64
CA ILE A 456 -26.56 -39.53 22.86
C ILE A 456 -26.57 -39.12 24.35
N GLU A 457 -27.67 -39.39 25.06
CA GLU A 457 -27.83 -39.13 26.49
C GLU A 457 -26.87 -39.99 27.31
N ASN A 458 -26.83 -41.31 27.02
CA ASN A 458 -25.91 -42.23 27.70
C ASN A 458 -24.44 -41.89 27.38
N PHE A 459 -24.16 -41.52 26.13
CA PHE A 459 -22.82 -41.07 25.74
C PHE A 459 -22.41 -39.81 26.50
N ALA A 460 -23.26 -38.79 26.54
CA ALA A 460 -22.99 -37.52 27.22
C ALA A 460 -22.72 -37.75 28.72
N SER A 461 -23.58 -38.57 29.37
CA SER A 461 -23.40 -38.93 30.79
C SER A 461 -22.08 -39.68 31.02
N ALA A 462 -21.73 -40.66 30.18
CA ALA A 462 -20.49 -41.41 30.29
C ALA A 462 -19.25 -40.58 30.00
N ALA A 463 -19.36 -39.57 29.12
CA ALA A 463 -18.29 -38.63 28.81
C ALA A 463 -18.19 -37.48 29.82
N ASN A 464 -19.19 -37.28 30.68
CA ASN A 464 -19.37 -36.13 31.57
C ASN A 464 -19.40 -34.79 30.78
N LEU A 465 -20.19 -34.75 29.71
CA LEU A 465 -20.32 -33.60 28.80
C LEU A 465 -21.78 -33.24 28.56
N THR A 466 -22.04 -32.02 28.13
CA THR A 466 -23.40 -31.55 27.81
C THR A 466 -23.81 -31.93 26.39
N ILE A 467 -25.12 -32.00 26.19
CA ILE A 467 -25.74 -32.16 24.88
C ILE A 467 -26.14 -30.77 24.39
N ASP A 468 -25.68 -30.39 23.21
CA ASP A 468 -26.09 -29.19 22.53
C ASP A 468 -26.94 -29.51 21.30
N SER A 469 -27.65 -28.50 20.76
CA SER A 469 -28.54 -28.66 19.61
C SER A 469 -28.08 -27.83 18.44
N ALA A 470 -28.18 -28.37 17.25
CA ALA A 470 -27.95 -27.71 15.98
C ALA A 470 -29.20 -27.88 15.10
N MET A 471 -29.95 -26.82 14.92
CA MET A 471 -31.22 -26.82 14.20
C MET A 471 -31.01 -26.23 12.79
N ALA A 472 -31.75 -26.81 11.83
CA ALA A 472 -31.79 -26.36 10.45
C ALA A 472 -30.41 -26.30 9.77
N VAL A 473 -29.53 -27.23 10.08
CA VAL A 473 -28.18 -27.33 9.46
C VAL A 473 -28.33 -27.84 8.03
N ASP A 474 -27.75 -27.10 7.09
CA ASP A 474 -27.63 -27.51 5.70
C ASP A 474 -26.16 -27.47 5.24
N PHE A 475 -25.89 -27.98 4.05
CA PHE A 475 -24.54 -28.06 3.52
C PHE A 475 -23.91 -26.68 3.25
N ALA A 476 -24.72 -25.64 3.03
CA ALA A 476 -24.28 -24.28 2.79
C ALA A 476 -24.13 -23.46 4.09
N SER A 477 -24.48 -24.03 5.24
CA SER A 477 -24.35 -23.35 6.53
C SER A 477 -22.87 -23.01 6.79
N PRO A 478 -22.52 -21.74 7.07
CA PRO A 478 -21.14 -21.36 7.32
C PRO A 478 -20.65 -21.75 8.72
N TYR A 479 -21.58 -21.99 9.65
CA TYR A 479 -21.30 -22.32 11.06
C TYR A 479 -22.15 -23.50 11.53
N PHE A 480 -21.59 -24.30 12.44
CA PHE A 480 -22.26 -25.38 13.11
C PHE A 480 -22.69 -24.95 14.52
N ALA A 481 -23.87 -24.39 14.63
CA ALA A 481 -24.43 -23.88 15.90
C ALA A 481 -23.42 -23.01 16.68
N ALA A 482 -23.31 -23.19 17.98
CA ALA A 482 -22.36 -22.50 18.85
C ALA A 482 -20.90 -22.97 18.69
N ALA A 483 -20.67 -24.08 17.99
CA ALA A 483 -19.33 -24.65 17.81
C ALA A 483 -18.45 -23.90 16.75
N GLY A 484 -19.07 -23.01 15.95
CA GLY A 484 -18.36 -22.24 14.96
C GLY A 484 -18.22 -22.91 13.58
N PRO A 485 -17.18 -22.63 12.78
CA PRO A 485 -17.03 -23.08 11.39
C PRO A 485 -16.55 -24.53 11.30
N GLU A 486 -17.44 -25.48 11.63
CA GLU A 486 -17.16 -26.91 11.66
C GLU A 486 -17.59 -27.61 10.34
N MET A 487 -16.94 -27.31 9.23
CA MET A 487 -17.35 -27.78 7.90
C MET A 487 -17.40 -29.31 7.76
N ARG A 488 -16.49 -30.05 8.41
CA ARG A 488 -16.50 -31.53 8.39
C ARG A 488 -17.68 -32.10 9.12
N VAL A 489 -18.10 -31.47 10.21
CA VAL A 489 -19.29 -31.85 11.00
C VAL A 489 -20.55 -31.58 10.17
N ILE A 490 -20.66 -30.41 9.56
CA ILE A 490 -21.75 -30.03 8.64
C ILE A 490 -21.84 -31.05 7.49
N GLY A 491 -20.71 -31.34 6.85
CA GLY A 491 -20.63 -32.32 5.76
C GLY A 491 -21.09 -33.73 6.19
N SER A 492 -20.70 -34.15 7.40
CA SER A 492 -21.14 -35.43 7.97
C SER A 492 -22.65 -35.48 8.21
N LEU A 493 -23.24 -34.41 8.75
CA LEU A 493 -24.71 -34.31 8.94
C LEU A 493 -25.46 -34.30 7.61
N SER A 494 -25.01 -33.51 6.66
CA SER A 494 -25.64 -33.38 5.32
C SER A 494 -25.60 -34.69 4.55
N SER A 495 -24.56 -35.53 4.75
CA SER A 495 -24.41 -36.84 4.13
C SER A 495 -25.06 -37.97 4.89
N ALA A 496 -25.55 -37.72 6.11
CA ALA A 496 -26.22 -38.76 6.90
C ALA A 496 -27.41 -39.34 6.15
N SER A 497 -27.48 -40.67 6.10
CA SER A 497 -28.56 -41.42 5.41
C SER A 497 -29.68 -41.85 6.35
N LYS A 498 -29.46 -41.80 7.66
CA LYS A 498 -30.38 -42.27 8.69
C LYS A 498 -30.39 -41.33 9.90
N THR A 499 -31.52 -41.23 10.55
CA THR A 499 -31.64 -40.62 11.88
C THR A 499 -30.96 -41.47 12.96
N GLY A 500 -30.70 -40.86 14.12
CA GLY A 500 -30.04 -41.51 15.24
C GLY A 500 -28.56 -41.19 15.36
N LEU A 501 -27.86 -41.91 16.21
CA LEU A 501 -26.50 -41.71 16.60
C LEU A 501 -25.54 -42.05 15.45
N GLN A 502 -24.60 -41.12 15.15
CA GLN A 502 -23.60 -41.23 14.08
C GLN A 502 -22.23 -41.59 14.67
N LYS A 503 -21.30 -42.02 13.82
CA LYS A 503 -19.89 -42.17 14.19
C LYS A 503 -19.29 -40.84 14.62
N PRO A 504 -18.28 -40.82 15.51
CA PRO A 504 -17.59 -39.59 15.87
C PRO A 504 -16.96 -38.94 14.67
N VAL A 505 -16.96 -37.60 14.62
CA VAL A 505 -16.41 -36.81 13.52
C VAL A 505 -15.37 -35.87 14.08
N LYS A 506 -14.20 -35.85 13.46
CA LYS A 506 -13.17 -34.85 13.73
C LYS A 506 -13.55 -33.52 13.07
N GLY A 507 -13.86 -32.54 13.89
CA GLY A 507 -14.05 -31.17 13.49
C GLY A 507 -12.76 -30.36 13.51
N PHE A 508 -12.89 -29.04 13.39
CA PHE A 508 -11.80 -28.09 13.49
C PHE A 508 -11.35 -27.86 14.94
N ASN A 509 -12.33 -27.76 15.88
CA ASN A 509 -12.06 -27.43 17.28
C ASN A 509 -12.16 -28.65 18.22
N GLY A 510 -12.59 -29.82 17.75
CA GLY A 510 -12.81 -30.97 18.60
C GLY A 510 -13.33 -32.20 17.86
N ILE A 511 -13.65 -33.24 18.65
CA ILE A 511 -14.36 -34.44 18.19
C ILE A 511 -15.82 -34.27 18.54
N TYR A 512 -16.70 -34.56 17.58
CA TYR A 512 -18.14 -34.39 17.70
C TYR A 512 -18.85 -35.74 17.56
N VAL A 513 -19.70 -36.06 18.51
CA VAL A 513 -20.64 -37.19 18.43
C VAL A 513 -22.02 -36.62 18.14
N LEU A 514 -22.60 -37.03 17.02
CA LEU A 514 -23.78 -36.42 16.44
C LEU A 514 -24.96 -37.37 16.55
N ASN A 515 -26.13 -36.87 16.87
CA ASN A 515 -27.40 -37.60 16.77
C ASN A 515 -28.33 -36.83 15.81
N VAL A 516 -28.65 -37.43 14.70
CA VAL A 516 -29.60 -36.88 13.74
C VAL A 516 -31.00 -37.11 14.23
N ASP A 517 -31.70 -36.07 14.65
CA ASP A 517 -33.07 -36.17 15.18
C ASP A 517 -34.09 -36.16 14.03
N ARG A 518 -33.89 -35.29 13.03
CA ARG A 518 -34.79 -35.15 11.88
C ARG A 518 -34.05 -34.71 10.63
N GLN A 519 -34.51 -35.24 9.49
CA GLN A 519 -34.08 -34.78 8.17
C GLN A 519 -35.31 -34.36 7.37
N TYR A 520 -35.22 -33.20 6.69
CA TYR A 520 -36.30 -32.69 5.85
C TYR A 520 -35.74 -31.88 4.70
N THR A 521 -36.58 -31.60 3.70
CA THR A 521 -36.21 -30.78 2.53
C THR A 521 -36.92 -29.45 2.64
N ARG A 522 -36.24 -28.37 2.35
CA ARG A 522 -36.85 -27.03 2.28
C ARG A 522 -37.96 -27.00 1.24
N PRO A 523 -39.08 -26.26 1.50
CA PRO A 523 -40.18 -26.14 0.53
C PRO A 523 -39.72 -25.46 -0.78
N THR A 524 -38.84 -24.49 -0.67
CA THR A 524 -38.29 -23.72 -1.82
C THR A 524 -36.92 -24.30 -2.18
N LYS A 525 -36.84 -24.88 -3.39
CA LYS A 525 -35.58 -25.40 -3.91
C LYS A 525 -34.75 -24.27 -4.49
N GLU A 526 -33.45 -24.26 -4.19
CA GLU A 526 -32.51 -23.39 -4.82
C GLU A 526 -32.40 -23.70 -6.33
N ASP A 527 -32.52 -22.68 -7.19
CA ASP A 527 -32.46 -22.86 -8.65
C ASP A 527 -31.05 -23.33 -9.08
N PRO A 528 -30.92 -24.49 -9.74
CA PRO A 528 -29.61 -24.94 -10.27
C PRO A 528 -28.93 -23.93 -11.18
N LYS A 529 -29.69 -23.08 -11.88
CA LYS A 529 -29.13 -22.01 -12.72
C LYS A 529 -28.44 -20.94 -11.88
N LEU A 530 -28.98 -20.61 -10.71
CA LEU A 530 -28.38 -19.66 -9.80
C LEU A 530 -27.05 -20.21 -9.26
N ILE A 531 -27.00 -21.50 -8.91
CA ILE A 531 -25.78 -22.18 -8.47
C ILE A 531 -24.70 -22.14 -9.57
N GLN A 532 -25.09 -22.41 -10.83
CA GLN A 532 -24.17 -22.28 -11.96
C GLN A 532 -23.65 -20.88 -12.15
N GLN A 533 -24.51 -19.86 -11.98
CA GLN A 533 -24.12 -18.45 -12.09
C GLN A 533 -23.16 -18.04 -10.95
N GLN A 534 -23.44 -18.43 -9.72
CA GLN A 534 -22.56 -18.18 -8.56
C GLN A 534 -21.19 -18.86 -8.76
N PHE A 535 -21.19 -20.10 -9.26
CA PHE A 535 -19.96 -20.81 -9.59
C PHE A 535 -19.13 -20.07 -10.65
N LYS A 536 -19.78 -19.60 -11.72
CA LYS A 536 -19.13 -18.80 -12.77
C LYS A 536 -18.51 -17.53 -12.20
N THR A 537 -19.20 -16.81 -11.35
CA THR A 537 -18.69 -15.58 -10.70
C THR A 537 -17.46 -15.86 -9.82
N LYS A 538 -17.52 -16.92 -9.00
CA LYS A 538 -16.38 -17.33 -8.15
C LYS A 538 -15.19 -17.82 -8.99
N SER A 539 -15.45 -18.49 -10.12
CA SER A 539 -14.41 -18.94 -11.04
C SER A 539 -13.72 -17.79 -11.74
N TYR A 540 -14.46 -16.73 -12.07
CA TYR A 540 -13.88 -15.50 -12.63
C TYR A 540 -12.85 -14.87 -11.68
N GLN A 541 -13.18 -14.75 -10.40
CA GLN A 541 -12.25 -14.25 -9.39
C GLN A 541 -10.99 -15.11 -9.26
N LYS A 542 -11.14 -16.44 -9.29
CA LYS A 542 -9.99 -17.38 -9.26
C LYS A 542 -9.12 -17.30 -10.52
N ALA A 543 -9.73 -17.09 -11.68
CA ALA A 543 -8.99 -16.96 -12.95
C ALA A 543 -8.06 -15.72 -12.95
N GLN A 544 -8.41 -14.65 -12.27
CA GLN A 544 -7.54 -13.47 -12.11
C GLN A 544 -6.24 -13.78 -11.35
N MET A 545 -6.27 -14.76 -10.45
CA MET A 545 -5.08 -15.19 -9.70
C MET A 545 -4.18 -16.14 -10.50
N LEU A 546 -4.65 -16.64 -11.64
CA LEU A 546 -3.93 -17.70 -12.40
C LEU A 546 -2.59 -17.20 -12.93
N MET A 547 -2.50 -15.95 -13.38
CA MET A 547 -1.23 -15.37 -13.86
C MET A 547 -0.17 -15.35 -12.75
N GLN A 548 -0.56 -15.04 -11.52
CA GLN A 548 0.35 -15.09 -10.36
C GLN A 548 0.83 -16.53 -10.12
N VAL A 549 -0.08 -17.53 -10.18
CA VAL A 549 0.28 -18.93 -10.02
C VAL A 549 1.23 -19.38 -11.10
N LEU A 550 1.00 -18.99 -12.36
CA LEU A 550 1.90 -19.32 -13.47
C LEU A 550 3.27 -18.67 -13.31
N GLN A 551 3.33 -17.42 -12.84
CA GLN A 551 4.59 -16.74 -12.54
C GLN A 551 5.34 -17.43 -11.38
N MET A 552 4.63 -17.87 -10.35
CA MET A 552 5.22 -18.59 -9.20
C MET A 552 5.77 -19.97 -9.62
N GLU A 553 5.11 -20.68 -10.55
CA GLU A 553 5.55 -21.99 -11.04
C GLU A 553 6.58 -21.90 -12.17
N ALA A 554 6.67 -20.76 -12.85
CA ALA A 554 7.66 -20.57 -13.93
C ALA A 554 9.07 -20.42 -13.38
N ASP A 555 10.06 -20.95 -14.11
CA ASP A 555 11.49 -20.74 -13.79
C ASP A 555 11.94 -19.39 -14.37
N ILE A 556 11.52 -18.31 -13.72
CA ILE A 556 11.86 -16.94 -14.12
C ILE A 556 13.26 -16.61 -13.62
N LYS A 557 14.21 -16.46 -14.56
CA LYS A 557 15.55 -15.94 -14.25
C LYS A 557 15.52 -14.42 -14.37
N ASN A 558 15.64 -13.75 -13.24
CA ASN A 558 15.68 -12.30 -13.20
C ASN A 558 17.12 -11.82 -12.96
N HIS A 559 17.69 -11.12 -13.95
CA HIS A 559 19.04 -10.55 -13.87
C HIS A 559 19.05 -9.08 -13.44
N PHE A 560 17.90 -8.53 -13.10
CA PHE A 560 17.77 -7.12 -12.68
C PHE A 560 18.62 -6.81 -11.45
N THR A 561 18.77 -7.77 -10.55
CA THR A 561 19.57 -7.67 -9.33
C THR A 561 21.05 -7.41 -9.57
N PHE A 562 21.59 -7.69 -10.77
CA PHE A 562 22.96 -7.39 -11.13
C PHE A 562 23.19 -5.90 -11.49
N PHE A 563 22.13 -5.16 -11.78
CA PHE A 563 22.21 -3.78 -12.25
C PHE A 563 21.72 -2.75 -11.23
N TYR A 564 20.93 -3.18 -10.22
CA TYR A 564 20.31 -2.27 -9.24
C TYR A 564 20.45 -2.77 -7.81
#